data_a56ffc40f61a353dacf65f8e5e862214
#
_entry.id   a56ffc40f61a353dacf65f8e5e862214
#
_cell.length_a   1.000
_cell.length_b   1.000
_cell.length_c   1.000
_cell.angle_alpha   90.00
_cell.angle_beta   90.00
_cell.angle_gamma   90.00
#
_symmetry.space_group_name_H-M   'P 1'
#
loop_
_entity.id
_entity.type
_entity.pdbx_description
1 polymer ?
#
loop_
_entity_poly.entity_id
_entity_poly.type
_entity_poly.pdbx_seq_one_letter_code
_entity_poly.pdbx_strand_id
1 'polypeptide(L)'
;MNIKAISRFVGLALLVSALFMFLSIIVSLIDGRDSGFQPLLISFIITLIVGGFPFVFVKKTSRVSLRDGYMVIFLSWLLSFVFGMMPYIMWGVEFSLVNAWFESVSGFTTTGATILNDIEALPRSLLFWRSSTHFIGGLGVVVFLLLIIPDSSPV
;
A
#
# COMPACT_ATOMS: atom_id res chain seq x y z
N MET A 1 -14.97 -15.32 -13.04
CA MET A 1 -14.07 -14.30 -12.45
C MET A 1 -14.72 -12.94 -12.61
N ASN A 2 -14.97 -12.25 -11.51
CA ASN A 2 -15.66 -10.96 -11.52
C ASN A 2 -14.66 -9.80 -11.46
N ILE A 3 -14.14 -9.40 -12.62
CA ILE A 3 -13.13 -8.34 -12.75
C ILE A 3 -13.61 -7.01 -12.13
N LYS A 4 -14.91 -6.73 -12.19
CA LYS A 4 -15.49 -5.49 -11.62
C LYS A 4 -15.37 -5.47 -10.09
N ALA A 5 -15.65 -6.58 -9.42
CA ALA A 5 -15.49 -6.69 -7.98
C ALA A 5 -14.00 -6.62 -7.60
N ILE A 6 -13.17 -7.40 -8.29
CA ILE A 6 -11.73 -7.45 -8.04
C ILE A 6 -11.12 -6.05 -8.14
N SER A 7 -11.39 -5.30 -9.22
CA SER A 7 -10.82 -3.96 -9.39
C SER A 7 -11.24 -2.98 -8.29
N ARG A 8 -12.48 -3.05 -7.80
CA ARG A 8 -12.95 -2.18 -6.72
C ARG A 8 -12.28 -2.50 -5.38
N PHE A 9 -12.13 -3.78 -5.03
CA PHE A 9 -11.46 -4.17 -3.79
C PHE A 9 -9.96 -3.88 -3.81
N VAL A 10 -9.32 -4.12 -4.95
CA VAL A 10 -7.90 -3.74 -5.16
C VAL A 10 -7.74 -2.22 -5.10
N GLY A 11 -8.65 -1.47 -5.74
CA GLY A 11 -8.69 -0.02 -5.64
C GLY A 11 -8.82 0.47 -4.20
N LEU A 12 -9.63 -0.20 -3.37
CA LEU A 12 -9.76 0.12 -1.94
C LEU A 12 -8.42 -0.04 -1.20
N ALA A 13 -7.70 -1.13 -1.45
CA ALA A 13 -6.38 -1.35 -0.85
C ALA A 13 -5.39 -0.23 -1.22
N LEU A 14 -5.41 0.21 -2.49
CA LEU A 14 -4.59 1.34 -2.94
C LEU A 14 -5.03 2.67 -2.30
N LEU A 15 -6.33 2.88 -2.12
CA LEU A 15 -6.83 4.09 -1.44
C LEU A 15 -6.42 4.13 0.03
N VAL A 16 -6.36 2.99 0.72
CA VAL A 16 -5.79 2.91 2.08
C VAL A 16 -4.32 3.30 2.07
N SER A 17 -3.53 2.80 1.11
CA SER A 17 -2.12 3.22 0.95
C SER A 17 -2.01 4.72 0.66
N ALA A 18 -2.86 5.26 -0.21
CA ALA A 18 -2.91 6.69 -0.52
C ALA A 18 -3.24 7.54 0.73
N LEU A 19 -4.15 7.08 1.59
CA LEU A 19 -4.46 7.75 2.86
C LEU A 19 -3.22 7.87 3.74
N PHE A 20 -2.44 6.80 3.88
CA PHE A 20 -1.21 6.84 4.69
C PHE A 20 -0.08 7.63 4.03
N MET A 21 -0.02 7.67 2.69
CA MET A 21 0.86 8.61 1.98
C MET A 21 0.47 10.07 2.28
N PHE A 22 -0.83 10.37 2.30
CA PHE A 22 -1.33 11.70 2.66
C PHE A 22 -0.96 12.07 4.11
N LEU A 23 -1.10 11.15 5.06
CA LEU A 23 -0.65 11.37 6.44
C LEU A 23 0.86 11.61 6.51
N SER A 24 1.65 10.90 5.70
CA SER A 24 3.09 11.11 5.58
C SER A 24 3.43 12.51 5.05
N ILE A 25 2.63 13.02 4.11
CA ILE A 25 2.75 14.39 3.59
C ILE A 25 2.48 15.42 4.70
N ILE A 26 1.50 15.16 5.56
CA ILE A 26 1.23 16.03 6.72
C ILE A 26 2.43 16.05 7.65
N VAL A 27 3.06 14.90 7.93
CA VAL A 27 4.30 14.84 8.72
C VAL A 27 5.40 15.69 8.09
N SER A 28 5.57 15.61 6.76
CA SER A 28 6.53 16.45 6.04
C SER A 28 6.24 17.95 6.16
N LEU A 29 4.98 18.33 6.13
CA LEU A 29 4.57 19.74 6.29
C LEU A 29 4.86 20.27 7.70
N ILE A 30 4.64 19.45 8.72
CA ILE A 30 4.95 19.79 10.12
C ILE A 30 6.46 19.97 10.31
N ASP A 31 7.26 19.17 9.62
CA ASP A 31 8.74 19.20 9.66
C ASP A 31 9.36 20.25 8.71
N GLY A 32 8.55 21.17 8.19
CA GLY A 32 9.00 22.26 7.32
C GLY A 32 9.29 21.86 5.87
N ARG A 33 8.61 20.84 5.36
CA ARG A 33 8.79 20.23 4.02
C ARG A 33 10.15 19.58 3.88
N ASP A 34 10.32 18.44 4.49
CA ASP A 34 11.52 17.61 4.31
C ASP A 34 11.67 17.10 2.87
N SER A 35 12.79 16.46 2.55
CA SER A 35 13.08 15.95 1.20
C SER A 35 12.15 14.84 0.73
N GLY A 36 11.34 14.24 1.62
CA GLY A 36 10.31 13.25 1.29
C GLY A 36 9.00 13.85 0.78
N PHE A 37 8.79 15.17 0.90
CA PHE A 37 7.54 15.83 0.53
C PHE A 37 7.16 15.59 -0.94
N GLN A 38 8.05 15.92 -1.85
CA GLN A 38 7.78 15.83 -3.29
C GLN A 38 7.60 14.38 -3.77
N PRO A 39 8.47 13.42 -3.40
CA PRO A 39 8.26 12.01 -3.69
C PRO A 39 6.92 11.46 -3.20
N LEU A 40 6.55 11.79 -1.96
CA LEU A 40 5.28 11.35 -1.38
C LEU A 40 4.06 11.99 -2.06
N LEU A 41 4.14 13.28 -2.39
CA LEU A 41 3.05 13.98 -3.07
C LEU A 41 2.74 13.37 -4.45
N ILE A 42 3.76 13.12 -5.26
CA ILE A 42 3.61 12.52 -6.58
C ILE A 42 3.07 11.10 -6.45
N SER A 43 3.64 10.29 -5.56
CA SER A 43 3.19 8.93 -5.30
C SER A 43 1.75 8.88 -4.80
N PHE A 44 1.37 9.80 -3.92
CA PHE A 44 0.00 9.94 -3.43
C PHE A 44 -0.99 10.22 -4.56
N ILE A 45 -0.69 11.20 -5.42
CA ILE A 45 -1.58 11.57 -6.54
C ILE A 45 -1.78 10.39 -7.48
N ILE A 46 -0.70 9.71 -7.87
CA ILE A 46 -0.76 8.55 -8.76
C ILE A 46 -1.56 7.41 -8.12
N THR A 47 -1.27 7.08 -6.86
CA THR A 47 -1.96 6.01 -6.14
C THR A 47 -3.43 6.33 -5.92
N LEU A 48 -3.77 7.59 -5.63
CA LEU A 48 -5.15 8.05 -5.47
C LEU A 48 -5.94 7.92 -6.79
N ILE A 49 -5.36 8.33 -7.91
CA ILE A 49 -6.00 8.24 -9.23
C ILE A 49 -6.26 6.77 -9.58
N VAL A 50 -5.23 5.92 -9.46
CA VAL A 50 -5.35 4.50 -9.82
C VAL A 50 -6.31 3.77 -8.89
N GLY A 51 -6.23 4.01 -7.58
CA GLY A 51 -7.11 3.40 -6.59
C GLY A 51 -8.55 3.90 -6.68
N GLY A 52 -8.75 5.17 -7.02
CA GLY A 52 -10.07 5.79 -7.18
C GLY A 52 -10.77 5.44 -8.50
N PHE A 53 -10.01 5.14 -9.55
CA PHE A 53 -10.55 4.86 -10.88
C PHE A 53 -11.69 3.82 -10.89
N PRO A 54 -11.57 2.65 -10.21
CA PRO A 54 -12.65 1.66 -10.20
C PRO A 54 -13.94 2.15 -9.53
N PHE A 55 -13.85 3.10 -8.61
CA PHE A 55 -15.04 3.63 -7.93
C PHE A 55 -15.86 4.56 -8.82
N VAL A 56 -15.20 5.26 -9.74
CA VAL A 56 -15.85 6.18 -10.68
C VAL A 56 -16.37 5.45 -11.92
N PHE A 57 -15.56 4.56 -12.49
CA PHE A 57 -15.84 3.98 -13.82
C PHE A 57 -16.40 2.56 -13.80
N VAL A 58 -16.27 1.83 -12.67
CA VAL A 58 -16.72 0.44 -12.57
C VAL A 58 -17.97 0.33 -11.72
N LYS A 59 -19.06 -0.21 -12.30
CA LYS A 59 -20.32 -0.41 -11.59
C LYS A 59 -20.15 -1.41 -10.43
N LYS A 60 -20.80 -1.11 -9.29
CA LYS A 60 -20.83 -2.01 -8.14
C LYS A 60 -21.49 -3.33 -8.52
N THR A 61 -20.92 -4.44 -8.06
CA THR A 61 -21.43 -5.78 -8.23
C THR A 61 -21.42 -6.51 -6.88
N SER A 62 -22.44 -7.30 -6.63
CA SER A 62 -22.67 -7.94 -5.33
C SER A 62 -22.16 -9.39 -5.25
N ARG A 63 -21.78 -9.99 -6.38
CA ARG A 63 -21.35 -11.40 -6.41
C ARG A 63 -19.85 -11.52 -6.42
N VAL A 64 -19.27 -12.03 -5.35
CA VAL A 64 -17.85 -12.32 -5.21
C VAL A 64 -17.71 -13.81 -4.90
N SER A 65 -16.97 -14.54 -5.73
CA SER A 65 -16.62 -15.94 -5.48
C SER A 65 -15.35 -16.05 -4.64
N LEU A 66 -15.09 -17.21 -4.04
CA LEU A 66 -13.84 -17.49 -3.33
C LEU A 66 -12.61 -17.27 -4.24
N ARG A 67 -12.71 -17.67 -5.52
CA ARG A 67 -11.65 -17.43 -6.51
C ARG A 67 -11.38 -15.93 -6.69
N ASP A 68 -12.42 -15.11 -6.74
CA ASP A 68 -12.29 -13.65 -6.83
C ASP A 68 -11.60 -13.09 -5.58
N GLY A 69 -11.91 -13.62 -4.40
CA GLY A 69 -11.27 -13.26 -3.13
C GLY A 69 -9.76 -13.50 -3.15
N TYR A 70 -9.30 -14.66 -3.59
CA TYR A 70 -7.87 -14.96 -3.73
C TYR A 70 -7.18 -14.00 -4.72
N MET A 71 -7.83 -13.68 -5.83
CA MET A 71 -7.31 -12.71 -6.80
C MET A 71 -7.23 -11.30 -6.24
N VAL A 72 -8.22 -10.89 -5.45
CA VAL A 72 -8.19 -9.60 -4.74
C VAL A 72 -6.98 -9.53 -3.81
N ILE A 73 -6.76 -10.56 -3.01
CA ILE A 73 -5.62 -10.60 -2.07
C ILE A 73 -4.30 -10.50 -2.83
N PHE A 74 -4.10 -11.37 -3.81
CA PHE A 74 -2.85 -11.40 -4.60
C PHE A 74 -2.56 -10.07 -5.28
N LEU A 75 -3.55 -9.52 -5.99
CA LEU A 75 -3.39 -8.25 -6.71
C LEU A 75 -3.24 -7.06 -5.77
N SER A 76 -3.96 -7.04 -4.64
CA SER A 76 -3.81 -5.97 -3.65
C SER A 76 -2.40 -5.93 -3.09
N TRP A 77 -1.82 -7.08 -2.76
CA TRP A 77 -0.44 -7.15 -2.26
C TRP A 77 0.56 -6.74 -3.34
N LEU A 78 0.45 -7.31 -4.54
CA LEU A 78 1.36 -7.00 -5.64
C LEU A 78 1.36 -5.51 -5.98
N LEU A 79 0.17 -4.91 -6.11
CA LEU A 79 0.06 -3.49 -6.43
C LEU A 79 0.46 -2.60 -5.25
N SER A 80 0.20 -3.02 -4.01
CA SER A 80 0.71 -2.29 -2.84
C SER A 80 2.24 -2.25 -2.82
N PHE A 81 2.92 -3.33 -3.20
CA PHE A 81 4.38 -3.33 -3.33
C PHE A 81 4.85 -2.35 -4.40
N VAL A 82 4.21 -2.37 -5.58
CA VAL A 82 4.57 -1.50 -6.70
C VAL A 82 4.35 -0.03 -6.37
N PHE A 83 3.18 0.32 -5.86
CA PHE A 83 2.88 1.72 -5.52
C PHE A 83 3.60 2.17 -4.25
N GLY A 84 3.79 1.26 -3.30
CA GLY A 84 4.51 1.53 -2.06
C GLY A 84 5.99 1.81 -2.22
N MET A 85 6.63 1.29 -3.27
CA MET A 85 8.04 1.60 -3.55
C MET A 85 8.26 2.95 -4.21
N MET A 86 7.20 3.57 -4.79
CA MET A 86 7.34 4.82 -5.54
C MET A 86 7.96 5.96 -4.73
N PRO A 87 7.56 6.24 -3.47
CA PRO A 87 8.20 7.28 -2.68
C PRO A 87 9.71 7.08 -2.51
N TYR A 88 10.16 5.84 -2.35
CA TYR A 88 11.57 5.52 -2.21
C TYR A 88 12.35 5.76 -3.50
N ILE A 89 11.84 5.27 -4.64
CA ILE A 89 12.49 5.47 -5.94
C ILE A 89 12.61 6.97 -6.27
N MET A 90 11.55 7.73 -6.02
CA MET A 90 11.52 9.16 -6.34
C MET A 90 12.40 9.98 -5.40
N TRP A 91 12.56 9.55 -4.15
CA TRP A 91 13.52 10.17 -3.24
C TRP A 91 14.97 9.91 -3.70
N GLY A 92 15.24 8.71 -4.23
CA GLY A 92 16.52 8.32 -4.81
C GLY A 92 17.58 8.02 -3.74
N VAL A 93 18.56 8.87 -3.61
CA VAL A 93 19.71 8.79 -2.69
C VAL A 93 20.31 7.38 -2.58
N GLU A 94 19.75 6.49 -1.76
CA GLU A 94 20.22 5.10 -1.55
C GLU A 94 19.31 4.07 -2.23
N PHE A 95 18.19 4.50 -2.84
CA PHE A 95 17.21 3.58 -3.40
C PHE A 95 17.37 3.39 -4.91
N SER A 96 18.00 2.28 -5.30
CA SER A 96 17.82 1.71 -6.64
C SER A 96 16.43 1.11 -6.77
N LEU A 97 16.01 0.74 -7.98
CA LEU A 97 14.74 0.05 -8.21
C LEU A 97 14.60 -1.23 -7.35
N VAL A 98 15.67 -2.02 -7.28
CA VAL A 98 15.69 -3.26 -6.49
C VAL A 98 15.61 -2.97 -5.00
N ASN A 99 16.33 -1.97 -4.52
CA ASN A 99 16.32 -1.59 -3.11
C ASN A 99 14.97 -1.05 -2.68
N ALA A 100 14.34 -0.21 -3.49
CA ALA A 100 13.00 0.32 -3.23
C ALA A 100 11.94 -0.79 -3.24
N TRP A 101 12.06 -1.74 -4.15
CA TRP A 101 11.20 -2.94 -4.16
C TRP A 101 11.37 -3.74 -2.87
N PHE A 102 12.60 -4.01 -2.47
CA PHE A 102 12.91 -4.74 -1.24
C PHE A 102 12.31 -4.07 0.00
N GLU A 103 12.50 -2.75 0.16
CA GLU A 103 11.92 -2.00 1.29
C GLU A 103 10.40 -2.04 1.29
N SER A 104 9.76 -1.87 0.13
CA SER A 104 8.31 -1.92 0.01
C SER A 104 7.77 -3.30 0.37
N VAL A 105 8.34 -4.37 -0.20
CA VAL A 105 7.92 -5.75 0.10
C VAL A 105 8.14 -6.07 1.57
N SER A 106 9.32 -5.74 2.11
CA SER A 106 9.66 -5.96 3.53
C SER A 106 8.69 -5.23 4.47
N GLY A 107 8.29 -4.01 4.12
CA GLY A 107 7.31 -3.24 4.88
C GLY A 107 5.94 -3.90 4.88
N PHE A 108 5.35 -4.09 3.73
CA PHE A 108 3.99 -4.65 3.62
C PHE A 108 3.89 -6.10 4.10
N THR A 109 4.93 -6.91 3.97
CA THR A 109 4.97 -8.27 4.53
C THR A 109 5.30 -8.30 6.03
N THR A 110 5.49 -7.15 6.65
CA THR A 110 5.88 -7.01 8.06
C THR A 110 7.18 -7.73 8.44
N THR A 111 8.06 -7.96 7.47
CA THR A 111 9.35 -8.62 7.68
C THR A 111 10.31 -7.74 8.49
N GLY A 112 10.32 -6.43 8.19
CA GLY A 112 11.15 -5.46 8.91
C GLY A 112 12.63 -5.45 8.50
N ALA A 113 13.06 -6.31 7.58
CA ALA A 113 14.40 -6.25 7.01
C ALA A 113 14.59 -4.98 6.18
N THR A 114 15.79 -4.42 6.18
CA THR A 114 16.10 -3.20 5.45
C THR A 114 17.46 -3.28 4.75
N ILE A 115 17.55 -2.55 3.63
CA ILE A 115 18.82 -2.32 2.93
C ILE A 115 19.57 -1.11 3.49
N LEU A 116 18.92 -0.32 4.33
CA LEU A 116 19.47 0.91 4.86
C LEU A 116 20.46 0.61 5.98
N ASN A 117 21.64 1.23 5.91
CA ASN A 117 22.63 1.18 6.99
C ASN A 117 22.21 2.03 8.19
N ASP A 118 21.54 3.14 7.92
CA ASP A 118 21.01 4.05 8.93
C ASP A 118 19.57 4.43 8.55
N ILE A 119 18.61 3.84 9.25
CA ILE A 119 17.17 4.08 9.02
C ILE A 119 16.80 5.50 9.43
N GLU A 120 17.44 6.03 10.48
CA GLU A 120 17.13 7.36 11.01
C GLU A 120 17.63 8.50 10.09
N ALA A 121 18.49 8.19 9.13
CA ALA A 121 18.90 9.16 8.10
C ALA A 121 17.81 9.48 7.08
N LEU A 122 16.72 8.69 7.04
CA LEU A 122 15.55 9.00 6.22
C LEU A 122 14.84 10.27 6.71
N PRO A 123 14.25 11.06 5.81
CA PRO A 123 13.31 12.13 6.19
C PRO A 123 12.18 11.57 7.06
N ARG A 124 11.72 12.32 8.04
CA ARG A 124 10.65 11.89 8.95
C ARG A 124 9.38 11.45 8.23
N SER A 125 9.05 12.10 7.13
CA SER A 125 7.91 11.72 6.29
C SER A 125 8.07 10.33 5.67
N LEU A 126 9.26 9.97 5.20
CA LEU A 126 9.54 8.64 4.66
C LEU A 126 9.65 7.58 5.76
N LEU A 127 10.14 7.94 6.96
CA LEU A 127 10.09 7.07 8.15
C LEU A 127 8.65 6.75 8.54
N PHE A 128 7.78 7.75 8.53
CA PHE A 128 6.36 7.55 8.77
C PHE A 128 5.72 6.67 7.70
N TRP A 129 6.05 6.88 6.43
CA TRP A 129 5.59 6.01 5.35
C TRP A 129 6.07 4.57 5.54
N ARG A 130 7.33 4.38 5.86
CA ARG A 130 7.91 3.06 6.13
C ARG A 130 7.16 2.34 7.26
N SER A 131 6.91 3.01 8.37
CA SER A 131 6.13 2.48 9.48
C SER A 131 4.68 2.19 9.08
N SER A 132 4.08 3.05 8.25
CA SER A 132 2.73 2.87 7.72
C SER A 132 2.59 1.61 6.88
N THR A 133 3.59 1.25 6.07
CA THR A 133 3.58 0.01 5.29
C THR A 133 3.49 -1.23 6.18
N HIS A 134 4.19 -1.25 7.30
CA HIS A 134 4.11 -2.34 8.29
C HIS A 134 2.71 -2.41 8.92
N PHE A 135 2.13 -1.29 9.26
CA PHE A 135 0.78 -1.23 9.83
C PHE A 135 -0.28 -1.71 8.84
N ILE A 136 -0.24 -1.22 7.59
CA ILE A 136 -1.17 -1.63 6.53
C ILE A 136 -1.02 -3.13 6.25
N GLY A 137 0.21 -3.62 6.16
CA GLY A 137 0.51 -5.03 5.92
C GLY A 137 0.00 -5.92 7.04
N GLY A 138 0.20 -5.53 8.30
CA GLY A 138 -0.32 -6.25 9.46
C GLY A 138 -1.84 -6.36 9.46
N LEU A 139 -2.55 -5.27 9.15
CA LEU A 139 -4.00 -5.28 8.98
C LEU A 139 -4.43 -6.17 7.80
N GLY A 140 -3.69 -6.13 6.70
CA GLY A 140 -3.96 -6.96 5.52
C GLY A 140 -3.92 -8.45 5.84
N VAL A 141 -2.96 -8.92 6.64
CA VAL A 141 -2.88 -10.31 7.10
C VAL A 141 -4.10 -10.70 7.94
N VAL A 142 -4.54 -9.82 8.86
CA VAL A 142 -5.73 -10.09 9.69
C VAL A 142 -6.98 -10.23 8.82
N VAL A 143 -7.18 -9.33 7.85
CA VAL A 143 -8.32 -9.41 6.91
C VAL A 143 -8.25 -10.69 6.09
N PHE A 144 -7.06 -11.08 5.64
CA PHE A 144 -6.83 -12.33 4.91
C PHE A 144 -7.24 -13.56 5.74
N LEU A 145 -6.83 -13.63 7.01
CA LEU A 145 -7.18 -14.72 7.90
C LEU A 145 -8.69 -14.81 8.11
N LEU A 146 -9.36 -13.67 8.27
CA LEU A 146 -10.83 -13.63 8.43
C LEU A 146 -11.58 -14.10 7.18
N LEU A 147 -11.00 -13.93 5.99
CA LEU A 147 -11.61 -14.42 4.74
C LEU A 147 -11.40 -15.93 4.53
N ILE A 148 -10.34 -16.49 5.11
CA ILE A 148 -10.03 -17.93 4.98
C ILE A 148 -10.75 -18.78 6.01
N ILE A 149 -11.03 -18.24 7.21
CA ILE A 149 -11.78 -18.97 8.23
C ILE A 149 -13.22 -19.15 7.72
N PRO A 150 -13.64 -20.37 7.38
CA PRO A 150 -15.03 -20.58 6.97
C PRO A 150 -15.95 -20.19 8.12
N ASP A 151 -17.06 -19.54 7.81
CA ASP A 151 -18.16 -19.41 8.75
C ASP A 151 -18.55 -20.80 9.23
N SER A 152 -18.02 -21.22 10.36
CA SER A 152 -18.48 -22.37 11.10
C SER A 152 -19.76 -21.98 11.85
N SER A 153 -20.79 -21.59 11.09
CA SER A 153 -22.14 -21.56 11.63
C SER A 153 -22.57 -23.00 11.84
N PRO A 154 -22.82 -23.44 13.08
CA PRO A 154 -23.41 -24.76 13.31
C PRO A 154 -24.79 -24.80 12.65
N VAL A 155 -24.98 -25.75 11.78
CA VAL A 155 -26.29 -26.11 11.23
C VAL A 155 -27.18 -26.61 12.35
#